data_7c867d5c3a5d8279dc1ccbfa9db37602
#
_entry.id   7c867d5c3a5d8279dc1ccbfa9db37602
#
_cell.length_a   1.000
_cell.length_b   1.000
_cell.length_c   1.000
_cell.angle_alpha   90.00
_cell.angle_beta   90.00
_cell.angle_gamma   90.00
#
_symmetry.space_group_name_H-M   'P 1'
#
loop_
_entity.id
_entity.type
_entity.pdbx_description
1 polymer ?
#
loop_
_entity_poly.entity_id
_entity_poly.type
_entity_poly.pdbx_seq_one_letter_code
_entity_poly.pdbx_strand_id
1 'polypeptide(L)'
;MWEPGALPLAGEWYGDGPALPIEFSRVADGGELSTAICLNAPPVKVCWALLAVSSVEEACAALREREQIPAEREGATASLLASRKPVGALMEWAWERRIDAVIWTALPPRFDGIEGRVPSVEDAVAYLSGLTGETLQHARDYIEQVPEQIDTPYRRIIRRQLGWHPGSAL
;
A
#
# COMPACT_ATOMS: atom_id res chain seq x y z
N MET A 1 5.33 -5.05 8.15
CA MET A 1 6.28 -4.20 8.90
C MET A 1 6.59 -2.97 8.09
N TRP A 2 6.27 -1.79 8.62
CA TRP A 2 6.54 -0.49 7.95
C TRP A 2 7.99 -0.02 8.17
N GLU A 3 8.87 -0.94 8.46
CA GLU A 3 10.29 -0.65 8.49
C GLU A 3 10.78 -0.35 7.07
N PRO A 4 11.70 0.61 6.89
CA PRO A 4 12.17 1.04 5.58
C PRO A 4 12.80 -0.10 4.76
N GLY A 5 13.12 -1.24 5.39
CA GLY A 5 13.70 -2.39 4.72
C GLY A 5 14.92 -1.99 3.90
N ALA A 6 15.01 -2.51 2.68
CA ALA A 6 16.09 -2.22 1.74
C ALA A 6 15.89 -0.93 0.93
N LEU A 7 14.88 -0.10 1.21
CA LEU A 7 14.71 1.15 0.47
C LEU A 7 15.81 2.17 0.82
N PRO A 8 16.53 2.68 -0.16
CA PRO A 8 17.55 3.72 0.04
C PRO A 8 16.86 5.07 0.26
N LEU A 9 16.38 5.32 1.47
CA LEU A 9 15.69 6.57 1.80
C LEU A 9 16.67 7.75 1.86
N ALA A 10 16.25 8.90 1.31
CA ALA A 10 16.93 10.19 1.43
C ALA A 10 16.37 11.05 2.57
N GLY A 11 15.77 10.43 3.58
CA GLY A 11 15.16 11.13 4.71
C GLY A 11 14.17 10.21 5.44
N GLU A 12 13.12 10.80 5.94
CA GLU A 12 12.06 10.11 6.67
C GLU A 12 10.78 9.93 5.83
N TRP A 13 9.81 9.22 6.39
CA TRP A 13 8.48 9.11 5.85
C TRP A 13 7.63 10.32 6.20
N TYR A 14 6.90 10.85 5.21
CA TYR A 14 5.99 11.97 5.34
C TYR A 14 4.53 11.51 5.24
N GLY A 15 3.65 12.09 6.05
CA GLY A 15 2.23 11.76 6.10
C GLY A 15 1.34 12.62 5.20
N ASP A 16 1.90 13.58 4.45
CA ASP A 16 1.17 14.53 3.61
C ASP A 16 1.14 14.12 2.12
N GLY A 17 1.17 12.83 1.87
CA GLY A 17 1.13 12.28 0.51
C GLY A 17 -0.16 12.57 -0.24
N PRO A 18 -0.22 12.20 -1.52
CA PRO A 18 -1.42 12.38 -2.33
C PRO A 18 -2.58 11.54 -1.81
N ALA A 19 -3.81 11.95 -2.11
CA ALA A 19 -4.98 11.13 -1.87
C ALA A 19 -5.11 10.10 -3.00
N LEU A 20 -5.01 8.82 -2.66
CA LEU A 20 -5.10 7.71 -3.61
C LEU A 20 -6.27 6.76 -3.24
N PRO A 21 -6.95 6.18 -4.24
CA PRO A 21 -8.02 5.22 -4.03
C PRO A 21 -7.42 3.86 -3.67
N ILE A 22 -7.13 3.65 -2.40
CA ILE A 22 -6.59 2.39 -1.88
C ILE A 22 -7.58 1.75 -0.91
N GLU A 23 -7.57 0.42 -0.86
CA GLU A 23 -8.36 -0.35 0.09
C GLU A 23 -7.63 -1.64 0.49
N PHE A 24 -7.97 -2.21 1.63
CA PHE A 24 -7.53 -3.54 2.04
C PHE A 24 -8.25 -4.59 1.17
N SER A 25 -7.65 -4.92 0.05
CA SER A 25 -8.30 -5.66 -1.03
C SER A 25 -7.42 -6.74 -1.68
N ARG A 26 -6.20 -6.95 -1.14
CA ARG A 26 -5.28 -7.95 -1.67
C ARG A 26 -4.87 -8.94 -0.59
N VAL A 27 -5.26 -10.21 -0.74
CA VAL A 27 -4.67 -11.29 0.04
C VAL A 27 -3.27 -11.54 -0.50
N ALA A 28 -2.25 -11.18 0.26
CA ALA A 28 -0.85 -11.36 -0.09
C ALA A 28 -0.39 -12.82 0.14
N ASP A 29 0.82 -13.15 -0.26
CA ASP A 29 1.32 -14.53 -0.18
C ASP A 29 1.56 -15.00 1.27
N GLY A 30 1.73 -14.07 2.21
CA GLY A 30 1.77 -14.34 3.65
C GLY A 30 0.41 -14.53 4.32
N GLY A 31 -0.68 -14.36 3.56
CA GLY A 31 -2.06 -14.50 4.06
C GLY A 31 -2.63 -13.22 4.69
N GLU A 32 -1.86 -12.14 4.79
CA GLU A 32 -2.39 -10.85 5.23
C GLU A 32 -3.28 -10.21 4.16
N LEU A 33 -4.26 -9.44 4.60
CA LEU A 33 -5.07 -8.59 3.71
C LEU A 33 -4.38 -7.23 3.60
N SER A 34 -3.63 -7.05 2.52
CA SER A 34 -2.85 -5.85 2.26
C SER A 34 -3.61 -4.80 1.45
N THR A 35 -3.10 -3.57 1.49
CA THR A 35 -3.65 -2.47 0.68
C THR A 35 -3.24 -2.59 -0.78
N ALA A 36 -4.18 -2.28 -1.68
CA ALA A 36 -3.92 -2.17 -3.11
C ALA A 36 -4.70 -0.98 -3.69
N ILE A 37 -4.30 -0.51 -4.86
CA ILE A 37 -5.09 0.48 -5.62
C ILE A 37 -6.44 -0.16 -5.97
N CYS A 38 -7.51 0.50 -5.55
CA CYS A 38 -8.88 0.07 -5.77
C CYS A 38 -9.68 1.27 -6.29
N LEU A 39 -9.88 1.35 -7.60
CA LEU A 39 -10.38 2.55 -8.28
C LEU A 39 -11.75 3.04 -7.78
N ASN A 40 -12.54 2.14 -7.19
CA ASN A 40 -13.85 2.47 -6.63
C ASN A 40 -13.79 2.82 -5.13
N ALA A 41 -12.62 2.75 -4.51
CA ALA A 41 -12.46 3.13 -3.11
C ALA A 41 -12.38 4.66 -2.96
N PRO A 42 -12.92 5.22 -1.86
CA PRO A 42 -12.68 6.62 -1.53
C PRO A 42 -11.20 6.91 -1.38
N PRO A 43 -10.68 8.02 -1.94
CA PRO A 43 -9.28 8.38 -1.79
C PRO A 43 -8.91 8.66 -0.32
N VAL A 44 -7.76 8.15 0.11
CA VAL A 44 -7.16 8.45 1.42
C VAL A 44 -5.73 8.95 1.22
N LYS A 45 -5.27 9.83 2.12
CA LYS A 45 -3.89 10.32 2.09
C LYS A 45 -2.92 9.19 2.41
N VAL A 46 -1.94 8.97 1.52
CA VAL A 46 -0.90 7.96 1.72
C VAL A 46 0.38 8.57 2.30
N CYS A 47 1.27 7.73 2.81
CA CYS A 47 2.62 8.14 3.17
C CYS A 47 3.52 8.14 1.94
N TRP A 48 4.57 8.95 1.97
CA TRP A 48 5.58 8.98 0.93
C TRP A 48 6.97 9.24 1.52
N ALA A 49 8.01 8.87 0.79
CA ALA A 49 9.40 9.16 1.15
C ALA A 49 10.22 9.43 -0.11
N LEU A 50 11.30 10.20 0.05
CA LEU A 50 12.29 10.39 -1.02
C LEU A 50 13.28 9.22 -1.04
N LEU A 51 13.66 8.80 -2.23
CA LEU A 51 14.69 7.80 -2.43
C LEU A 51 16.01 8.45 -2.87
N ALA A 52 17.13 7.98 -2.30
CA ALA A 52 18.49 8.37 -2.67
C ALA A 52 18.98 7.50 -3.84
N VAL A 53 18.34 7.63 -4.99
CA VAL A 53 18.63 6.88 -6.21
C VAL A 53 18.87 7.83 -7.38
N SER A 54 19.52 7.35 -8.43
CA SER A 54 19.88 8.16 -9.59
C SER A 54 18.92 7.98 -10.78
N SER A 55 18.07 6.94 -10.75
CA SER A 55 17.13 6.67 -11.84
C SER A 55 15.83 6.04 -11.33
N VAL A 56 14.78 6.09 -12.16
CA VAL A 56 13.49 5.42 -11.91
C VAL A 56 13.63 3.91 -11.93
N GLU A 57 14.51 3.39 -12.78
CA GLU A 57 14.79 1.95 -12.86
C GLU A 57 15.40 1.44 -11.55
N GLU A 58 16.37 2.17 -11.00
CA GLU A 58 16.96 1.86 -9.68
C GLU A 58 15.93 1.93 -8.57
N ALA A 59 15.08 2.95 -8.58
CA ALA A 59 13.97 3.09 -7.63
C ALA A 59 13.00 1.90 -7.70
N CYS A 60 12.58 1.52 -8.90
CA CYS A 60 11.68 0.38 -9.10
C CYS A 60 12.33 -0.95 -8.67
N ALA A 61 13.62 -1.12 -8.92
CA ALA A 61 14.36 -2.31 -8.49
C ALA A 61 14.40 -2.42 -6.96
N ALA A 62 14.72 -1.32 -6.27
CA ALA A 62 14.72 -1.27 -4.80
C ALA A 62 13.34 -1.54 -4.20
N LEU A 63 12.26 -1.00 -4.82
CA LEU A 63 10.90 -1.24 -4.39
C LEU A 63 10.51 -2.73 -4.58
N ARG A 64 10.86 -3.34 -5.70
CA ARG A 64 10.61 -4.77 -5.96
C ARG A 64 11.33 -5.66 -4.96
N GLU A 65 12.59 -5.36 -4.65
CA GLU A 65 13.37 -6.10 -3.65
C GLU A 65 12.72 -6.03 -2.27
N ARG A 66 12.34 -4.83 -1.84
CA ARG A 66 11.64 -4.63 -0.56
C ARG A 66 10.36 -5.44 -0.46
N GLU A 67 9.53 -5.40 -1.51
CA GLU A 67 8.22 -6.06 -1.54
C GLU A 67 8.33 -7.54 -1.92
N GLN A 68 9.55 -8.07 -2.08
CA GLN A 68 9.84 -9.46 -2.46
C GLN A 68 9.09 -9.89 -3.74
N ILE A 69 8.96 -8.95 -4.69
CA ILE A 69 8.26 -9.19 -5.96
C ILE A 69 9.18 -9.94 -6.91
N PRO A 70 8.82 -11.15 -7.37
CA PRO A 70 9.61 -11.91 -8.32
C PRO A 70 9.90 -11.12 -9.60
N ALA A 71 11.10 -11.34 -10.20
CA ALA A 71 11.52 -10.61 -11.40
C ALA A 71 10.57 -10.83 -12.58
N GLU A 72 9.98 -12.01 -12.66
CA GLU A 72 9.07 -12.45 -13.72
C GLU A 72 7.69 -11.77 -13.63
N ARG A 73 7.37 -11.14 -12.52
CA ARG A 73 6.07 -10.46 -12.33
C ARG A 73 6.12 -9.08 -12.95
N GLU A 74 5.83 -9.02 -14.25
CA GLU A 74 5.72 -7.76 -14.98
C GLU A 74 4.59 -6.87 -14.43
N GLY A 75 4.74 -5.54 -14.56
CA GLY A 75 3.73 -4.57 -14.16
C GLY A 75 3.46 -4.46 -12.65
N ALA A 76 4.25 -5.11 -11.80
CA ALA A 76 4.07 -5.09 -10.34
C ALA A 76 4.51 -3.78 -9.67
N THR A 77 5.27 -2.96 -10.38
CA THR A 77 5.61 -1.58 -10.00
C THR A 77 5.17 -0.64 -11.11
N ALA A 78 4.72 0.55 -10.72
CA ALA A 78 4.38 1.61 -11.66
C ALA A 78 5.16 2.87 -11.31
N SER A 79 5.35 3.72 -12.31
CA SER A 79 6.04 4.99 -12.18
C SER A 79 5.30 6.10 -12.94
N LEU A 80 5.46 7.31 -12.46
CA LEU A 80 4.97 8.53 -13.07
C LEU A 80 6.10 9.55 -13.10
N LEU A 81 6.44 10.05 -14.28
CA LEU A 81 7.39 11.15 -14.42
C LEU A 81 6.67 12.49 -14.31
N ALA A 82 7.27 13.43 -13.58
CA ALA A 82 6.75 14.77 -13.48
C ALA A 82 6.70 15.46 -14.85
N SER A 83 5.67 16.25 -15.09
CA SER A 83 5.43 16.97 -16.33
C SER A 83 5.20 18.44 -16.05
N ARG A 84 5.65 19.30 -16.98
CA ARG A 84 5.36 20.75 -16.93
C ARG A 84 3.87 21.08 -17.10
N LYS A 85 3.09 20.11 -17.56
CA LYS A 85 1.62 20.18 -17.67
C LYS A 85 1.04 19.00 -16.90
N PRO A 86 0.97 19.06 -15.56
CA PRO A 86 0.47 17.96 -14.76
C PRO A 86 -1.00 17.69 -15.08
N VAL A 87 -1.35 16.40 -15.16
CA VAL A 87 -2.71 15.92 -15.36
C VAL A 87 -3.06 14.92 -14.24
N GLY A 88 -4.04 15.27 -13.45
CA GLY A 88 -4.52 14.45 -12.33
C GLY A 88 -3.77 14.69 -11.02
N ALA A 89 -4.46 14.36 -9.94
CA ALA A 89 -4.07 14.73 -8.58
C ALA A 89 -2.66 14.26 -8.16
N LEU A 90 -2.24 13.08 -8.58
CA LEU A 90 -0.90 12.56 -8.25
C LEU A 90 0.20 13.37 -8.93
N MET A 91 0.01 13.72 -10.22
CA MET A 91 0.99 14.51 -10.96
C MET A 91 1.04 15.96 -10.48
N GLU A 92 -0.11 16.55 -10.16
CA GLU A 92 -0.21 17.89 -9.58
C GLU A 92 0.50 17.93 -8.22
N TRP A 93 0.25 16.94 -7.36
CA TRP A 93 0.91 16.80 -6.07
C TRP A 93 2.44 16.69 -6.18
N ALA A 94 2.94 15.89 -7.13
CA ALA A 94 4.38 15.73 -7.39
C ALA A 94 5.00 17.02 -7.92
N TRP A 95 4.32 17.68 -8.85
CA TRP A 95 4.77 18.94 -9.44
C TRP A 95 4.92 20.05 -8.39
N GLU A 96 3.92 20.23 -7.51
CA GLU A 96 3.96 21.22 -6.43
C GLU A 96 5.16 21.04 -5.48
N ARG A 97 5.58 19.79 -5.30
CA ARG A 97 6.70 19.40 -4.42
C ARG A 97 8.04 19.30 -5.12
N ARG A 98 8.08 19.58 -6.44
CA ARG A 98 9.28 19.45 -7.27
C ARG A 98 9.87 18.04 -7.22
N ILE A 99 9.02 17.04 -7.20
CA ILE A 99 9.37 15.63 -7.29
C ILE A 99 9.45 15.25 -8.76
N ASP A 100 10.59 14.70 -9.20
CA ASP A 100 10.83 14.37 -10.59
C ASP A 100 10.10 13.11 -11.05
N ALA A 101 9.92 12.15 -10.17
CA ALA A 101 9.19 10.91 -10.43
C ALA A 101 8.56 10.35 -9.17
N VAL A 102 7.46 9.62 -9.34
CA VAL A 102 6.81 8.86 -8.27
C VAL A 102 6.76 7.39 -8.68
N ILE A 103 7.07 6.50 -7.76
CA ILE A 103 6.92 5.05 -7.95
C ILE A 103 6.02 4.46 -6.88
N TRP A 104 5.35 3.38 -7.19
CA TRP A 104 4.52 2.64 -6.23
C TRP A 104 4.36 1.17 -6.64
N THR A 105 3.92 0.33 -5.70
CA THR A 105 3.49 -1.03 -6.01
C THR A 105 2.17 -1.02 -6.76
N ALA A 106 2.13 -1.63 -7.92
CA ALA A 106 0.96 -1.69 -8.80
C ALA A 106 0.30 -3.08 -8.80
N LEU A 107 0.49 -3.85 -7.72
CA LEU A 107 -0.17 -5.14 -7.57
C LEU A 107 -1.69 -4.91 -7.46
N PRO A 108 -2.49 -5.60 -8.30
CA PRO A 108 -3.94 -5.44 -8.27
C PRO A 108 -4.55 -6.04 -7.00
N PRO A 109 -5.81 -5.72 -6.66
CA PRO A 109 -6.57 -6.49 -5.70
C PRO A 109 -6.49 -7.99 -6.01
N ARG A 110 -6.51 -8.84 -4.96
CA ARG A 110 -6.53 -10.29 -5.12
C ARG A 110 -7.34 -10.93 -4.00
N PHE A 111 -8.33 -11.72 -4.38
CA PHE A 111 -9.14 -12.46 -3.43
C PHE A 111 -9.50 -13.84 -3.99
N ASP A 112 -9.55 -14.88 -3.14
CA ASP A 112 -9.72 -16.29 -3.54
C ASP A 112 -8.74 -16.73 -4.64
N GLY A 113 -7.50 -16.24 -4.60
CA GLY A 113 -6.49 -16.55 -5.59
C GLY A 113 -6.68 -15.87 -6.95
N ILE A 114 -7.68 -15.00 -7.12
CA ILE A 114 -8.02 -14.35 -8.38
C ILE A 114 -7.48 -12.93 -8.41
N GLU A 115 -6.49 -12.66 -9.27
CA GLU A 115 -5.96 -11.31 -9.50
C GLU A 115 -7.03 -10.40 -10.13
N GLY A 116 -7.12 -9.17 -9.63
CA GLY A 116 -8.14 -8.19 -10.04
C GLY A 116 -9.48 -8.32 -9.29
N ARG A 117 -9.69 -9.39 -8.53
CA ARG A 117 -10.91 -9.55 -7.73
C ARG A 117 -10.81 -8.70 -6.46
N VAL A 118 -11.75 -7.77 -6.31
CA VAL A 118 -11.94 -6.98 -5.10
C VAL A 118 -12.92 -7.73 -4.19
N PRO A 119 -12.56 -8.09 -2.93
CA PRO A 119 -13.51 -8.64 -1.99
C PRO A 119 -14.58 -7.61 -1.62
N SER A 120 -15.78 -8.06 -1.25
CA SER A 120 -16.68 -7.22 -0.48
C SER A 120 -16.12 -6.99 0.93
N VAL A 121 -16.64 -6.02 1.67
CA VAL A 121 -16.19 -5.82 3.06
C VAL A 121 -16.56 -7.02 3.95
N GLU A 122 -17.68 -7.65 3.67
CA GLU A 122 -18.14 -8.86 4.33
C GLU A 122 -17.20 -10.04 4.07
N ASP A 123 -16.78 -10.24 2.81
CA ASP A 123 -15.81 -11.26 2.43
C ASP A 123 -14.46 -11.01 3.10
N ALA A 124 -13.99 -9.76 3.12
CA ALA A 124 -12.74 -9.37 3.77
C ALA A 124 -12.74 -9.68 5.26
N VAL A 125 -13.82 -9.34 5.96
CA VAL A 125 -13.97 -9.62 7.40
C VAL A 125 -14.11 -11.12 7.65
N ALA A 126 -14.90 -11.84 6.85
CA ALA A 126 -15.05 -13.28 6.97
C ALA A 126 -13.72 -14.01 6.77
N TYR A 127 -12.93 -13.60 5.77
CA TYR A 127 -11.59 -14.10 5.54
C TYR A 127 -10.69 -13.92 6.78
N LEU A 128 -10.58 -12.70 7.28
CA LEU A 128 -9.74 -12.38 8.44
C LEU A 128 -10.20 -13.12 9.70
N SER A 129 -11.51 -13.27 9.89
CA SER A 129 -12.09 -14.00 11.03
C SER A 129 -11.80 -15.52 10.97
N GLY A 130 -11.59 -16.05 9.78
CA GLY A 130 -11.28 -17.47 9.55
C GLY A 130 -9.80 -17.82 9.70
N LEU A 131 -8.91 -16.82 9.82
CA LEU A 131 -7.48 -17.05 9.99
C LEU A 131 -7.18 -17.61 11.40
N THR A 132 -6.13 -18.41 11.49
CA THR A 132 -5.67 -19.00 12.77
C THR A 132 -4.15 -19.00 12.84
N GLY A 133 -3.60 -19.20 14.03
CA GLY A 133 -2.17 -19.36 14.27
C GLY A 133 -1.34 -18.17 13.83
N GLU A 134 -0.19 -18.45 13.23
CA GLU A 134 0.78 -17.43 12.80
C GLU A 134 0.24 -16.53 11.69
N THR A 135 -0.58 -17.07 10.77
CA THR A 135 -1.20 -16.27 9.71
C THR A 135 -2.16 -15.22 10.26
N LEU A 136 -2.96 -15.58 11.27
CA LEU A 136 -3.83 -14.63 11.97
C LEU A 136 -3.01 -13.51 12.63
N GLN A 137 -1.95 -13.87 13.35
CA GLN A 137 -1.11 -12.89 14.02
C GLN A 137 -0.45 -11.96 13.01
N HIS A 138 0.11 -12.51 11.94
CA HIS A 138 0.73 -11.73 10.86
C HIS A 138 -0.26 -10.76 10.19
N ALA A 139 -1.46 -11.23 9.84
CA ALA A 139 -2.50 -10.41 9.23
C ALA A 139 -2.97 -9.28 10.15
N ARG A 140 -3.12 -9.59 11.45
CA ARG A 140 -3.48 -8.61 12.46
C ARG A 140 -2.39 -7.55 12.64
N ASP A 141 -1.13 -7.98 12.83
CA ASP A 141 0.01 -7.08 12.99
C ASP A 141 0.15 -6.14 11.79
N TYR A 142 -0.04 -6.66 10.56
CA TYR A 142 -0.03 -5.84 9.36
C TYR A 142 -1.06 -4.71 9.44
N ILE A 143 -2.33 -5.02 9.72
CA ILE A 143 -3.43 -4.03 9.73
C ILE A 143 -3.25 -3.02 10.87
N GLU A 144 -2.80 -3.47 12.05
CA GLU A 144 -2.57 -2.62 13.21
C GLU A 144 -1.38 -1.66 13.01
N GLN A 145 -0.35 -2.08 12.27
CA GLN A 145 0.85 -1.28 12.00
C GLN A 145 0.69 -0.29 10.83
N VAL A 146 -0.32 -0.46 9.97
CA VAL A 146 -0.59 0.52 8.91
C VAL A 146 -0.81 1.90 9.50
N PRO A 147 -0.17 2.98 8.98
CA PRO A 147 -0.33 4.34 9.50
C PRO A 147 -1.80 4.73 9.68
N GLU A 148 -2.10 5.44 10.78
CA GLU A 148 -3.47 5.73 11.16
C GLU A 148 -4.23 6.56 10.12
N GLN A 149 -3.51 7.43 9.40
CA GLN A 149 -4.08 8.24 8.30
C GLN A 149 -4.64 7.41 7.14
N ILE A 150 -4.21 6.15 6.99
CA ILE A 150 -4.79 5.21 6.00
C ILE A 150 -6.07 4.63 6.61
N ASP A 151 -7.06 5.47 6.75
CA ASP A 151 -8.34 5.16 7.36
C ASP A 151 -9.40 4.85 6.30
N THR A 152 -9.27 3.65 5.69
CA THR A 152 -10.19 3.20 4.64
C THR A 152 -11.52 2.68 5.22
N PRO A 153 -12.60 2.62 4.40
CA PRO A 153 -13.87 2.02 4.82
C PRO A 153 -13.71 0.60 5.39
N TYR A 154 -12.93 -0.28 4.74
CA TYR A 154 -12.73 -1.66 5.21
C TYR A 154 -12.00 -1.68 6.54
N ARG A 155 -10.94 -0.87 6.69
CA ARG A 155 -10.20 -0.79 7.96
C ARG A 155 -11.11 -0.41 9.13
N ARG A 156 -12.02 0.55 8.92
CA ARG A 156 -12.99 0.95 9.96
C ARG A 156 -13.92 -0.18 10.36
N ILE A 157 -14.37 -0.98 9.41
CA ILE A 157 -15.23 -2.14 9.68
C ILE A 157 -14.44 -3.25 10.38
N ILE A 158 -13.21 -3.56 9.90
CA ILE A 158 -12.31 -4.54 10.53
C ILE A 158 -12.06 -4.16 11.99
N ARG A 159 -11.71 -2.91 12.27
CA ARG A 159 -11.54 -2.42 13.66
C ARG A 159 -12.79 -2.64 14.51
N ARG A 160 -13.97 -2.33 13.97
CA ARG A 160 -15.23 -2.45 14.68
C ARG A 160 -15.62 -3.91 14.98
N GLN A 161 -15.42 -4.80 14.01
CA GLN A 161 -15.90 -6.17 14.11
C GLN A 161 -14.87 -7.11 14.73
N LEU A 162 -13.58 -6.91 14.48
CA LEU A 162 -12.51 -7.77 14.96
C LEU A 162 -11.72 -7.18 16.15
N GLY A 163 -11.94 -5.90 16.47
CA GLY A 163 -11.21 -5.23 17.55
C GLY A 163 -9.74 -4.95 17.22
N TRP A 164 -9.34 -4.97 15.94
CA TRP A 164 -7.96 -4.75 15.52
C TRP A 164 -7.68 -3.25 15.40
N HIS A 165 -7.19 -2.69 16.48
CA HIS A 165 -6.85 -1.27 16.58
C HIS A 165 -5.36 -1.06 16.36
N PRO A 166 -4.95 0.12 15.87
CA PRO A 166 -3.53 0.47 15.84
C PRO A 166 -2.94 0.21 17.23
N GLY A 167 -1.83 -0.51 17.27
CA GLY A 167 -1.12 -0.70 18.52
C GLY A 167 -0.84 0.66 19.14
N SER A 168 -1.20 0.89 20.38
CA SER A 168 -0.69 2.02 21.13
C SER A 168 0.82 1.88 21.10
N ALA A 169 1.49 2.80 20.42
CA ALA A 169 2.94 2.89 20.53
C ALA A 169 3.25 3.01 22.02
N LEU A 170 3.86 1.96 22.57
CA LEU A 170 4.44 1.98 23.93
C LEU A 170 5.70 2.82 23.90
#